data_d97780a1b17c00f9c8899e5b0ca623c1
#
_entry.id   d97780a1b17c00f9c8899e5b0ca623c1
#
_cell.length_a   1.000
_cell.length_b   1.000
_cell.length_c   1.000
_cell.angle_alpha   90.00
_cell.angle_beta   90.00
_cell.angle_gamma   90.00
#
_symmetry.space_group_name_H-M   'P 1'
#
loop_
_entity.id
_entity.type
_entity.pdbx_description
1 polymer ?
#
loop_
_entity_poly.entity_id
_entity_poly.type
_entity_poly.pdbx_seq_one_letter_code
_entity_poly.pdbx_strand_id
1 'polypeptide(L)'
;MANIKQTIDELLTLDGAMCAAIVDTASGMTLGSGGSGLDLEIAAAGNTEVMRSKYKTMAALGLNDVIDDILITLGKQYHIIRPSKVKEGVFIYYVLDKARSNLALARRKAQDADANMKF
;
A
#
# COMPACT_ATOMS: atom_id res chain seq x y z
N MET A 1 7.25 -17.00 -5.45
CA MET A 1 6.76 -15.94 -6.33
C MET A 1 5.23 -15.91 -6.28
N ALA A 2 4.67 -14.82 -5.89
CA ALA A 2 3.23 -14.71 -5.67
C ALA A 2 2.60 -13.81 -6.75
N ASN A 3 1.49 -14.25 -7.34
CA ASN A 3 0.68 -13.37 -8.21
C ASN A 3 -0.06 -12.33 -7.35
N ILE A 4 -0.81 -11.43 -7.99
CA ILE A 4 -1.51 -10.36 -7.29
C ILE A 4 -2.48 -10.92 -6.23
N LYS A 5 -3.28 -11.91 -6.59
CA LYS A 5 -4.23 -12.51 -5.65
C LYS A 5 -3.53 -13.14 -4.44
N GLN A 6 -2.46 -13.88 -4.69
CA GLN A 6 -1.68 -14.51 -3.61
C GLN A 6 -1.03 -13.46 -2.72
N THR A 7 -0.56 -12.36 -3.30
CA THR A 7 0.02 -11.24 -2.55
C THR A 7 -1.02 -10.62 -1.62
N ILE A 8 -2.23 -10.37 -2.11
CA ILE A 8 -3.33 -9.86 -1.29
C ILE A 8 -3.66 -10.83 -0.16
N ASP A 9 -3.80 -12.12 -0.48
CA ASP A 9 -4.13 -13.15 0.51
C ASP A 9 -3.05 -13.19 1.60
N GLU A 10 -1.78 -13.10 1.23
CA GLU A 10 -0.67 -13.09 2.17
C GLU A 10 -0.68 -11.87 3.10
N LEU A 11 -0.96 -10.69 2.56
CA LEU A 11 -1.08 -9.46 3.35
C LEU A 11 -2.18 -9.58 4.40
N LEU A 12 -3.27 -10.26 4.06
CA LEU A 12 -4.43 -10.39 4.95
C LEU A 12 -4.23 -11.42 6.06
N THR A 13 -3.14 -12.18 6.06
CA THR A 13 -2.85 -13.16 7.12
C THR A 13 -2.34 -12.52 8.41
N LEU A 14 -1.84 -11.28 8.36
CA LEU A 14 -1.28 -10.63 9.54
C LEU A 14 -2.38 -10.21 10.51
N ASP A 15 -2.12 -10.39 11.82
CA ASP A 15 -3.05 -9.93 12.85
C ASP A 15 -3.32 -8.45 12.71
N GLY A 16 -4.60 -8.09 12.71
CA GLY A 16 -5.05 -6.71 12.58
C GLY A 16 -5.23 -6.25 11.14
N ALA A 17 -4.82 -7.03 10.15
CA ALA A 17 -5.04 -6.67 8.75
C ALA A 17 -6.52 -6.63 8.42
N MET A 18 -6.98 -5.52 7.85
CA MET A 18 -8.37 -5.31 7.49
C MET A 18 -8.60 -5.49 6.00
N CYS A 19 -7.81 -4.83 5.19
CA CYS A 19 -7.92 -4.91 3.73
C CYS A 19 -6.61 -4.49 3.09
N ALA A 20 -6.48 -4.84 1.80
CA ALA A 20 -5.31 -4.49 1.00
C ALA A 20 -5.69 -4.38 -0.46
N ALA A 21 -4.95 -3.57 -1.20
CA ALA A 21 -5.12 -3.43 -2.64
C ALA A 21 -3.76 -3.25 -3.30
N ILE A 22 -3.66 -3.72 -4.52
CA ILE A 22 -2.55 -3.42 -5.43
C ILE A 22 -3.11 -2.43 -6.45
N VAL A 23 -2.48 -1.28 -6.58
CA VAL A 23 -3.04 -0.14 -7.34
C VAL A 23 -2.10 0.27 -8.46
N ASP A 24 -2.68 0.52 -9.63
CA ASP A 24 -1.98 1.13 -10.76
C ASP A 24 -1.95 2.65 -10.58
N THR A 25 -0.76 3.21 -10.43
CA THR A 25 -0.59 4.65 -10.15
C THR A 25 -1.05 5.52 -11.31
N ALA A 26 -0.91 5.05 -12.55
CA ALA A 26 -1.29 5.85 -13.72
C ALA A 26 -2.80 6.08 -13.79
N SER A 27 -3.60 5.06 -13.49
CA SER A 27 -5.06 5.13 -13.59
C SER A 27 -5.75 5.35 -12.24
N GLY A 28 -5.09 5.01 -11.14
CA GLY A 28 -5.72 4.99 -9.81
C GLY A 28 -6.65 3.81 -9.59
N MET A 29 -6.61 2.82 -10.49
CA MET A 29 -7.48 1.64 -10.41
C MET A 29 -6.78 0.49 -9.71
N THR A 30 -7.57 -0.36 -9.05
CA THR A 30 -7.03 -1.56 -8.41
C THR A 30 -6.72 -2.63 -9.47
N LEU A 31 -5.57 -3.28 -9.30
CA LEU A 31 -5.21 -4.49 -10.03
C LEU A 31 -5.65 -5.74 -9.28
N GLY A 32 -5.87 -5.61 -7.99
CA GLY A 32 -6.41 -6.64 -7.12
C GLY A 32 -6.67 -6.04 -5.75
N SER A 33 -7.60 -6.64 -5.03
CA SER A 33 -7.97 -6.18 -3.69
C SER A 33 -8.60 -7.29 -2.89
N GLY A 34 -8.66 -7.12 -1.56
CA GLY A 34 -9.29 -8.08 -0.67
C GLY A 34 -9.48 -7.51 0.72
N GLY A 35 -10.21 -8.27 1.54
CA GLY A 35 -10.55 -7.84 2.88
C GLY A 35 -11.81 -7.00 2.93
N SER A 36 -12.00 -6.28 4.04
CA SER A 36 -13.21 -5.52 4.29
C SER A 36 -12.93 -4.27 5.13
N GLY A 37 -13.94 -3.43 5.31
CA GLY A 37 -13.87 -2.27 6.17
C GLY A 37 -13.76 -0.93 5.45
N LEU A 38 -13.33 -0.93 4.19
CA LEU A 38 -13.22 0.28 3.37
C LEU A 38 -13.65 0.00 1.94
N ASP A 39 -14.11 1.05 1.26
CA ASP A 39 -14.31 1.01 -0.19
C ASP A 39 -12.94 1.18 -0.85
N LEU A 40 -12.38 0.08 -1.33
CA LEU A 40 -11.02 0.07 -1.88
C LEU A 40 -10.91 0.78 -3.23
N GLU A 41 -12.00 0.91 -3.99
CA GLU A 41 -11.98 1.70 -5.23
C GLU A 41 -11.81 3.19 -4.93
N ILE A 42 -12.56 3.70 -3.95
CA ILE A 42 -12.41 5.08 -3.48
C ILE A 42 -11.02 5.30 -2.88
N ALA A 43 -10.58 4.36 -2.05
CA ALA A 43 -9.27 4.45 -1.39
C ALA A 43 -8.12 4.43 -2.41
N ALA A 44 -8.21 3.59 -3.42
CA ALA A 44 -7.19 3.50 -4.47
C ALA A 44 -7.05 4.82 -5.23
N ALA A 45 -8.16 5.40 -5.65
CA ALA A 45 -8.17 6.68 -6.36
C ALA A 45 -7.61 7.81 -5.49
N GLY A 46 -8.08 7.92 -4.25
CA GLY A 46 -7.67 8.98 -3.33
C GLY A 46 -6.21 8.88 -2.92
N ASN A 47 -5.73 7.66 -2.66
CA ASN A 47 -4.33 7.46 -2.26
C ASN A 47 -3.36 7.58 -3.43
N THR A 48 -3.82 7.36 -4.66
CA THR A 48 -3.04 7.69 -5.85
C THR A 48 -2.74 9.20 -5.89
N GLU A 49 -3.72 10.03 -5.56
CA GLU A 49 -3.51 11.48 -5.47
C GLU A 49 -2.54 11.86 -4.34
N VAL A 50 -2.58 11.17 -3.21
CA VAL A 50 -1.60 11.35 -2.11
C VAL A 50 -0.19 11.10 -2.62
N MET A 51 0.02 10.01 -3.35
CA MET A 51 1.30 9.65 -3.95
C MET A 51 1.78 10.71 -4.93
N ARG A 52 0.91 11.13 -5.84
CA ARG A 52 1.23 12.15 -6.86
C ARG A 52 1.61 13.47 -6.21
N SER A 53 0.85 13.89 -5.20
CA SER A 53 1.11 15.13 -4.46
C SER A 53 2.48 15.10 -3.79
N LYS A 54 2.85 13.97 -3.19
CA LYS A 54 4.16 13.84 -2.54
C LYS A 54 5.30 13.87 -3.54
N TYR A 55 5.18 13.17 -4.67
CA TYR A 55 6.19 13.22 -5.73
C TYR A 55 6.35 14.63 -6.28
N LYS A 56 5.25 15.34 -6.48
CA LYS A 56 5.28 16.74 -6.94
C LYS A 56 6.03 17.63 -5.95
N THR A 57 5.75 17.47 -4.65
CA THR A 57 6.42 18.23 -3.59
C THR A 57 7.92 17.92 -3.55
N MET A 58 8.28 16.65 -3.67
CA MET A 58 9.68 16.23 -3.70
C MET A 58 10.42 16.87 -4.87
N ALA A 59 9.80 16.89 -6.05
CA ALA A 59 10.38 17.54 -7.23
C ALA A 59 10.56 19.06 -7.00
N ALA A 60 9.57 19.73 -6.42
CA ALA A 60 9.63 21.14 -6.12
C ALA A 60 10.74 21.48 -5.11
N LEU A 61 11.02 20.55 -4.18
CA LEU A 61 12.10 20.70 -3.20
C LEU A 61 13.47 20.31 -3.75
N GLY A 62 13.54 19.80 -4.96
CA GLY A 62 14.78 19.30 -5.55
C GLY A 62 15.32 18.03 -4.89
N LEU A 63 14.45 17.26 -4.26
CA LEU A 63 14.85 16.01 -3.63
C LEU A 63 15.07 14.92 -4.69
N ASN A 64 16.26 14.39 -4.73
CA ASN A 64 16.59 13.26 -5.59
C ASN A 64 16.55 11.97 -4.77
N ASP A 65 15.34 11.54 -4.44
CA ASP A 65 15.11 10.43 -3.52
C ASP A 65 13.92 9.59 -3.97
N VAL A 66 13.65 8.52 -3.25
CA VAL A 66 12.51 7.63 -3.50
C VAL A 66 11.67 7.51 -2.24
N ILE A 67 10.40 7.18 -2.40
CA ILE A 67 9.50 6.91 -1.28
C ILE A 67 9.59 5.43 -0.95
N ASP A 68 9.98 5.08 0.27
CA ASP A 68 9.91 3.70 0.74
C ASP A 68 8.48 3.33 1.13
N ASP A 69 7.84 4.14 1.94
CA ASP A 69 6.42 4.04 2.22
C ASP A 69 5.88 5.38 2.72
N ILE A 70 4.55 5.49 2.71
CA ILE A 70 3.83 6.58 3.35
C ILE A 70 2.95 5.94 4.43
N LEU A 71 3.15 6.35 5.67
CA LEU A 71 2.31 5.90 6.78
C LEU A 71 1.35 7.03 7.17
N ILE A 72 0.06 6.72 7.17
CA ILE A 72 -0.95 7.61 7.71
C ILE A 72 -1.53 6.94 8.94
N THR A 73 -1.28 7.52 10.10
CA THR A 73 -1.79 7.02 11.38
C THR A 73 -3.09 7.72 11.70
N LEU A 74 -4.19 6.99 11.62
CA LEU A 74 -5.48 7.47 12.08
C LEU A 74 -5.67 7.05 13.54
N GLY A 75 -6.73 7.55 14.17
CA GLY A 75 -7.01 7.18 15.55
C GLY A 75 -7.20 5.69 15.77
N LYS A 76 -7.75 4.99 14.78
CA LYS A 76 -8.11 3.57 14.89
C LYS A 76 -7.44 2.68 13.86
N GLN A 77 -6.73 3.24 12.89
CA GLN A 77 -6.16 2.47 11.77
C GLN A 77 -4.77 2.96 11.40
N TYR A 78 -3.97 2.06 10.84
CA TYR A 78 -2.78 2.41 10.07
C TYR A 78 -3.11 2.22 8.58
N HIS A 79 -2.75 3.21 7.76
CA HIS A 79 -2.79 3.11 6.31
C HIS A 79 -1.35 3.20 5.80
N ILE A 80 -0.88 2.13 5.17
CA ILE A 80 0.46 2.06 4.60
C ILE A 80 0.33 2.08 3.10
N ILE A 81 1.03 3.01 2.45
CA ILE A 81 1.13 3.10 1.00
C ILE A 81 2.58 2.81 0.64
N ARG A 82 2.82 1.69 -0.04
CA ARG A 82 4.17 1.30 -0.42
C ARG A 82 4.30 1.23 -1.94
N PRO A 83 5.04 2.19 -2.55
CA PRO A 83 5.40 2.04 -3.97
C PRO A 83 6.19 0.76 -4.15
N SER A 84 5.81 -0.02 -5.16
CA SER A 84 6.49 -1.30 -5.42
C SER A 84 7.94 -1.06 -5.84
N LYS A 85 8.84 -1.87 -5.31
CA LYS A 85 10.25 -1.89 -5.72
C LYS A 85 10.50 -2.87 -6.86
N VAL A 86 9.54 -3.73 -7.18
CA VAL A 86 9.67 -4.73 -8.24
C VAL A 86 8.89 -4.39 -9.50
N LYS A 87 7.89 -3.51 -9.40
CA LYS A 87 7.08 -3.10 -10.55
C LYS A 87 6.83 -1.59 -10.48
N GLU A 88 7.49 -0.85 -11.35
CA GLU A 88 7.29 0.59 -11.46
C GLU A 88 5.83 0.92 -11.80
N GLY A 89 5.28 1.98 -11.21
CA GLY A 89 3.92 2.43 -11.47
C GLY A 89 2.84 1.68 -10.70
N VAL A 90 3.23 0.89 -9.69
CA VAL A 90 2.31 0.12 -8.84
C VAL A 90 2.61 0.42 -7.39
N PHE A 91 1.58 0.48 -6.55
CA PHE A 91 1.78 0.54 -5.11
C PHE A 91 0.87 -0.44 -4.37
N ILE A 92 1.31 -0.81 -3.17
CA ILE A 92 0.51 -1.59 -2.23
C ILE A 92 -0.16 -0.62 -1.26
N TYR A 93 -1.47 -0.76 -1.09
CA TYR A 93 -2.25 -0.04 -0.09
C TYR A 93 -2.69 -1.07 0.96
N TYR A 94 -2.33 -0.83 2.22
CA TYR A 94 -2.50 -1.81 3.29
C TYR A 94 -3.11 -1.15 4.51
N VAL A 95 -4.25 -1.64 4.97
CA VAL A 95 -5.01 -1.06 6.09
C VAL A 95 -5.07 -2.05 7.24
N LEU A 96 -4.73 -1.59 8.44
CA LEU A 96 -4.69 -2.41 9.63
C LEU A 96 -5.42 -1.72 10.77
N ASP A 97 -6.06 -2.54 11.61
CA ASP A 97 -6.65 -2.09 12.87
C ASP A 97 -5.50 -1.76 13.84
N LYS A 98 -5.41 -0.52 14.26
CA LYS A 98 -4.31 -0.02 15.10
C LYS A 98 -4.22 -0.77 16.43
N ALA A 99 -5.36 -1.07 17.04
CA ALA A 99 -5.39 -1.72 18.35
C ALA A 99 -4.91 -3.18 18.30
N ARG A 100 -5.00 -3.83 17.13
CA ARG A 100 -4.69 -5.24 16.96
C ARG A 100 -3.42 -5.50 16.18
N SER A 101 -2.72 -4.46 15.74
CA SER A 101 -1.58 -4.57 14.83
C SER A 101 -0.28 -4.16 15.49
N ASN A 102 0.81 -4.72 14.98
CA ASN A 102 2.17 -4.25 15.24
C ASN A 102 2.67 -3.57 13.97
N LEU A 103 2.94 -2.27 14.06
CA LEU A 103 3.32 -1.48 12.89
C LEU A 103 4.62 -1.98 12.23
N ALA A 104 5.62 -2.34 13.01
CA ALA A 104 6.88 -2.84 12.47
C ALA A 104 6.68 -4.13 11.68
N LEU A 105 5.85 -5.04 12.21
CA LEU A 105 5.51 -6.27 11.50
C LEU A 105 4.70 -6.00 10.24
N ALA A 106 3.78 -5.03 10.29
CA ALA A 106 2.98 -4.66 9.11
C ALA A 106 3.86 -4.11 8.00
N ARG A 107 4.82 -3.25 8.33
CA ARG A 107 5.78 -2.73 7.36
C ARG A 107 6.64 -3.84 6.77
N ARG A 108 7.11 -4.76 7.60
CA ARG A 108 7.90 -5.91 7.15
C ARG A 108 7.06 -6.80 6.23
N LYS A 109 5.81 -7.05 6.59
CA LYS A 109 4.89 -7.84 5.77
C LYS A 109 4.70 -7.21 4.39
N ALA A 110 4.51 -5.90 4.33
CA ALA A 110 4.36 -5.20 3.06
C ALA A 110 5.64 -5.27 2.22
N GLN A 111 6.82 -5.14 2.83
CA GLN A 111 8.11 -5.27 2.15
C GLN A 111 8.26 -6.68 1.55
N ASP A 112 7.99 -7.72 2.34
CA ASP A 112 8.12 -9.10 1.90
C ASP A 112 7.12 -9.44 0.79
N ALA A 113 5.88 -8.97 0.93
CA ALA A 113 4.85 -9.16 -0.09
C ALA A 113 5.26 -8.50 -1.42
N ASP A 114 5.78 -7.28 -1.37
CA ASP A 114 6.27 -6.59 -2.55
C ASP A 114 7.42 -7.35 -3.21
N ALA A 115 8.40 -7.77 -2.43
CA ALA A 115 9.57 -8.49 -2.95
C ALA A 115 9.21 -9.81 -3.64
N ASN A 116 8.14 -10.46 -3.18
CA ASN A 116 7.69 -11.75 -3.70
C ASN A 116 6.63 -11.65 -4.79
N MET A 117 6.14 -10.44 -5.07
CA MET A 117 5.07 -10.23 -6.04
C MET A 117 5.57 -10.42 -7.47
N LYS A 118 4.76 -11.10 -8.27
CA LYS A 118 5.06 -11.36 -9.68
C LYS A 118 3.85 -10.98 -10.55
N PHE A 119 4.14 -10.27 -11.60
CA PHE A 119 3.16 -9.86 -12.61
C PHE A 119 3.21 -10.70 -13.86
#